data_c0e55b5f8f54314b4316bfbe6a029a07
#
_entry.id   c0e55b5f8f54314b4316bfbe6a029a07
#
_cell.length_a   1.000
_cell.length_b   1.000
_cell.length_c   1.000
_cell.angle_alpha   90.00
_cell.angle_beta   90.00
_cell.angle_gamma   90.00
#
_symmetry.space_group_name_H-M   'P 1'
#
loop_
_entity.id
_entity.type
_entity.pdbx_description
1 polymer ?
#
loop_
_entity_poly.entity_id
_entity_poly.type
_entity_poly.pdbx_seq_one_letter_code
_entity_poly.pdbx_strand_id
1 'polypeptide(L)'
;MGARDGRVTEELKPNYTPVHQKDFDSEREWQQLEELVKNVEERSTGPELRAALERQACELTGTQLEVAIQKNRQRWVKNRLIRAGQRRAKHLGWPNTYTFTKSLAESLLATRAAELPVAVVRPSIVETSTAQPFRGWNEGVNTSAPLAYLLGTNFRQLPTNERKCLDVIPVDLVCRGMTLIAAAIVARRHERLYQLATSASNPCDMGRSIELTGLAHRKHYRAQQGLEHWLKLRLDTIPVSKARYRRLSVPAQKAVVSGINRVAAALAFKKPPLARAERDLTRLEKLIELYEPFILHNEHVFEALNVKLLSQALPPAEQAVFGYDDGGIDWWEYWINIHVPALRKWCYPLIEGRALEPRPKRELKLPAAFANGTETNGAAAGETGPGTP
;
A
#
# COMPACT_ATOMS: atom_id res chain seq x y z
N MET A 1 -5.76 -7.47 -15.09
CA MET A 1 -6.58 -8.57 -14.57
C MET A 1 -7.95 -8.49 -15.23
N GLY A 2 -8.21 -9.36 -16.18
CA GLY A 2 -9.48 -9.42 -16.91
C GLY A 2 -10.39 -10.43 -16.21
N ALA A 3 -10.98 -10.03 -15.09
CA ALA A 3 -11.98 -10.86 -14.46
C ALA A 3 -13.31 -10.70 -15.22
N ARG A 4 -13.79 -11.76 -15.84
CA ARG A 4 -15.21 -11.88 -16.16
C ARG A 4 -15.92 -12.14 -14.84
N ASP A 5 -17.01 -11.42 -14.55
CA ASP A 5 -17.83 -11.56 -13.34
C ASP A 5 -17.14 -11.19 -12.01
N GLY A 6 -16.12 -10.32 -12.05
CA GLY A 6 -15.43 -9.87 -10.83
C GLY A 6 -14.50 -10.92 -10.19
N ARG A 7 -14.51 -12.18 -10.57
CA ARG A 7 -13.62 -13.22 -10.04
C ARG A 7 -12.23 -13.18 -10.66
N VAL A 8 -11.20 -13.21 -9.81
CA VAL A 8 -9.79 -13.27 -10.20
C VAL A 8 -9.23 -14.63 -9.77
N THR A 9 -8.96 -15.46 -10.77
CA THR A 9 -8.40 -16.80 -10.58
C THR A 9 -6.89 -16.76 -10.32
N GLU A 10 -6.34 -17.85 -9.80
CA GLU A 10 -4.90 -18.04 -9.56
C GLU A 10 -4.20 -18.47 -10.86
N GLU A 11 -4.25 -17.60 -11.86
CA GLU A 11 -3.64 -17.81 -13.18
C GLU A 11 -2.58 -16.73 -13.45
N LEU A 12 -1.37 -17.17 -13.81
CA LEU A 12 -0.29 -16.29 -14.23
C LEU A 12 -0.44 -15.99 -15.72
N LYS A 13 -0.69 -14.71 -16.07
CA LYS A 13 -0.88 -14.25 -17.44
C LYS A 13 0.27 -13.35 -17.87
N PRO A 14 1.31 -13.92 -18.51
CA PRO A 14 2.38 -13.11 -19.06
C PRO A 14 1.85 -12.22 -20.19
N ASN A 15 2.53 -11.10 -20.42
CA ASN A 15 2.22 -10.12 -21.46
C ASN A 15 0.79 -9.56 -21.41
N TYR A 16 0.20 -9.48 -20.20
CA TYR A 16 -1.15 -8.95 -20.01
C TYR A 16 -1.15 -7.42 -19.90
N THR A 17 -2.08 -6.79 -20.61
CA THR A 17 -2.46 -5.38 -20.44
C THR A 17 -3.98 -5.23 -20.37
N PRO A 18 -4.51 -4.28 -19.55
CA PRO A 18 -5.96 -4.06 -19.47
C PRO A 18 -6.61 -3.66 -20.80
N VAL A 19 -5.89 -3.00 -21.70
CA VAL A 19 -6.37 -2.61 -23.04
C VAL A 19 -6.22 -3.71 -24.09
N HIS A 20 -5.82 -4.94 -23.68
CA HIS A 20 -5.65 -6.09 -24.57
C HIS A 20 -4.86 -5.79 -25.85
N GLN A 21 -3.71 -5.14 -25.72
CA GLN A 21 -2.80 -4.98 -26.86
C GLN A 21 -2.26 -6.35 -27.29
N LYS A 22 -2.63 -6.80 -28.51
CA LYS A 22 -2.23 -8.12 -29.02
C LYS A 22 -0.71 -8.31 -29.15
N ASP A 23 0.02 -7.21 -29.38
CA ASP A 23 1.46 -7.22 -29.62
C ASP A 23 2.25 -6.72 -28.40
N PHE A 24 1.65 -6.72 -27.20
CA PHE A 24 2.36 -6.34 -25.99
C PHE A 24 3.35 -7.43 -25.59
N ASP A 25 4.62 -7.05 -25.51
CA ASP A 25 5.72 -7.89 -25.09
C ASP A 25 6.43 -7.24 -23.89
N SER A 26 6.53 -7.96 -22.79
CA SER A 26 7.08 -7.46 -21.52
C SER A 26 8.60 -7.24 -21.59
N GLU A 27 9.33 -8.02 -22.39
CA GLU A 27 10.79 -7.84 -22.55
C GLU A 27 11.09 -6.56 -23.33
N ARG A 28 10.37 -6.33 -24.42
CA ARG A 28 10.48 -5.09 -25.19
C ARG A 28 10.08 -3.89 -24.36
N GLU A 29 9.00 -4.01 -23.57
CA GLU A 29 8.56 -2.95 -22.67
C GLU A 29 9.63 -2.62 -21.63
N TRP A 30 10.24 -3.62 -21.03
CA TRP A 30 11.32 -3.43 -20.07
C TRP A 30 12.50 -2.67 -20.70
N GLN A 31 12.95 -3.10 -21.87
CA GLN A 31 14.04 -2.43 -22.59
C GLN A 31 13.73 -0.96 -22.91
N GLN A 32 12.49 -0.68 -23.36
CA GLN A 32 12.05 0.71 -23.61
C GLN A 32 12.05 1.57 -22.34
N LEU A 33 11.71 0.99 -21.19
CA LEU A 33 11.75 1.69 -19.91
C LEU A 33 13.18 1.96 -19.45
N GLU A 34 14.10 1.01 -19.62
CA GLU A 34 15.53 1.21 -19.33
C GLU A 34 16.13 2.30 -20.21
N GLU A 35 15.85 2.29 -21.52
CA GLU A 35 16.28 3.34 -22.44
C GLU A 35 15.69 4.71 -22.06
N LEU A 36 14.44 4.76 -21.66
CA LEU A 36 13.81 6.00 -21.19
C LEU A 36 14.50 6.55 -19.94
N VAL A 37 14.87 5.69 -18.97
CA VAL A 37 15.62 6.11 -17.78
C VAL A 37 16.97 6.68 -18.18
N LYS A 38 17.73 5.96 -19.00
CA LYS A 38 19.04 6.40 -19.52
C LYS A 38 18.94 7.74 -20.22
N ASN A 39 18.00 7.92 -21.14
CA ASN A 39 17.78 9.17 -21.86
C ASN A 39 17.42 10.35 -20.93
N VAL A 40 16.65 10.12 -19.86
CA VAL A 40 16.32 11.15 -18.87
C VAL A 40 17.55 11.53 -18.05
N GLU A 41 18.36 10.57 -17.65
CA GLU A 41 19.61 10.79 -16.90
C GLU A 41 20.64 11.57 -17.74
N GLU A 42 20.88 11.18 -18.97
CA GLU A 42 21.77 11.88 -19.91
C GLU A 42 21.34 13.33 -20.13
N ARG A 43 20.03 13.55 -20.38
CA ARG A 43 19.50 14.92 -20.53
C ARG A 43 19.62 15.72 -19.24
N SER A 44 19.65 15.08 -18.08
CA SER A 44 19.80 15.77 -16.79
C SER A 44 21.19 16.36 -16.57
N THR A 45 22.21 15.86 -17.28
CA THR A 45 23.59 16.35 -17.22
C THR A 45 23.90 17.33 -18.36
N GLY A 46 22.97 17.53 -19.28
CA GLY A 46 23.13 18.42 -20.43
C GLY A 46 23.25 19.90 -20.06
N PRO A 47 23.97 20.67 -20.87
CA PRO A 47 24.23 22.09 -20.61
C PRO A 47 22.95 22.94 -20.55
N GLU A 48 21.94 22.59 -21.33
CA GLU A 48 20.66 23.31 -21.36
C GLU A 48 19.94 23.30 -20.01
N LEU A 49 19.86 22.10 -19.39
CA LEU A 49 19.23 21.97 -18.07
C LEU A 49 20.08 22.66 -17.01
N ARG A 50 21.40 22.49 -17.05
CA ARG A 50 22.31 23.15 -16.12
C ARG A 50 22.11 24.66 -16.15
N ALA A 51 22.15 25.28 -17.33
CA ALA A 51 21.93 26.73 -17.50
C ALA A 51 20.53 27.17 -17.02
N ALA A 52 19.49 26.32 -17.20
CA ALA A 52 18.16 26.62 -16.68
C ALA A 52 18.11 26.58 -15.14
N LEU A 53 18.80 25.62 -14.51
CA LEU A 53 18.88 25.50 -13.05
C LEU A 53 19.73 26.63 -12.42
N GLU A 54 20.81 27.04 -13.07
CA GLU A 54 21.62 28.19 -12.67
C GLU A 54 20.81 29.49 -12.68
N ARG A 55 20.00 29.72 -13.71
CA ARG A 55 19.08 30.87 -13.76
C ARG A 55 18.04 30.87 -12.66
N GLN A 56 17.55 29.68 -12.25
CA GLN A 56 16.61 29.54 -11.13
C GLN A 56 17.25 29.78 -9.75
N ALA A 57 18.57 29.64 -9.65
CA ALA A 57 19.33 29.76 -8.42
C ALA A 57 20.25 30.99 -8.44
N CYS A 58 19.89 32.04 -9.22
CA CYS A 58 20.72 33.21 -9.50
C CYS A 58 21.19 34.02 -8.28
N GLU A 59 20.51 33.87 -7.13
CA GLU A 59 20.89 34.51 -5.86
C GLU A 59 22.00 33.75 -5.10
N LEU A 60 22.35 32.54 -5.53
CA LEU A 60 23.32 31.66 -4.88
C LEU A 60 24.65 31.67 -5.63
N THR A 61 25.76 31.53 -4.90
CA THR A 61 27.13 31.49 -5.49
C THR A 61 27.97 30.36 -4.88
N GLY A 62 29.02 29.95 -5.58
CA GLY A 62 29.96 28.96 -5.08
C GLY A 62 29.33 27.62 -4.75
N THR A 63 29.75 27.02 -3.64
CA THR A 63 29.32 25.71 -3.20
C THR A 63 27.79 25.62 -2.99
N GLN A 64 27.16 26.70 -2.53
CA GLN A 64 25.71 26.73 -2.32
C GLN A 64 24.94 26.61 -3.65
N LEU A 65 25.42 27.24 -4.71
CA LEU A 65 24.85 27.11 -6.05
C LEU A 65 24.95 25.67 -6.56
N GLU A 66 26.11 25.03 -6.44
CA GLU A 66 26.27 23.62 -6.88
C GLU A 66 25.35 22.64 -6.14
N VAL A 67 25.22 22.80 -4.82
CA VAL A 67 24.29 22.00 -4.01
C VAL A 67 22.84 22.21 -4.46
N ALA A 68 22.45 23.46 -4.74
CA ALA A 68 21.10 23.77 -5.22
C ALA A 68 20.85 23.19 -6.61
N ILE A 69 21.81 23.30 -7.55
CA ILE A 69 21.74 22.69 -8.87
C ILE A 69 21.57 21.17 -8.76
N GLN A 70 22.42 20.50 -7.96
CA GLN A 70 22.36 19.05 -7.78
C GLN A 70 20.99 18.61 -7.23
N LYS A 71 20.48 19.29 -6.21
CA LYS A 71 19.16 19.01 -5.60
C LYS A 71 18.03 19.21 -6.62
N ASN A 72 18.08 20.29 -7.38
CA ASN A 72 17.05 20.61 -8.38
C ASN A 72 17.13 19.66 -9.58
N ARG A 73 18.33 19.23 -9.99
CA ARG A 73 18.54 18.19 -11.01
C ARG A 73 17.89 16.87 -10.59
N GLN A 74 18.17 16.40 -9.38
CA GLN A 74 17.55 15.17 -8.84
C GLN A 74 16.02 15.27 -8.82
N ARG A 75 15.49 16.43 -8.41
CA ARG A 75 14.04 16.69 -8.45
C ARG A 75 13.48 16.69 -9.87
N TRP A 76 14.20 17.25 -10.82
CA TRP A 76 13.80 17.26 -12.23
C TRP A 76 13.76 15.83 -12.79
N VAL A 77 14.81 15.03 -12.60
CA VAL A 77 14.86 13.61 -13.01
C VAL A 77 13.68 12.84 -12.41
N LYS A 78 13.52 12.91 -11.09
CA LYS A 78 12.42 12.26 -10.40
C LYS A 78 11.06 12.63 -10.99
N ASN A 79 10.80 13.92 -11.18
CA ASN A 79 9.52 14.39 -11.73
C ASN A 79 9.32 13.96 -13.19
N ARG A 80 10.39 13.91 -13.98
CA ARG A 80 10.33 13.47 -15.38
C ARG A 80 10.00 11.99 -15.48
N LEU A 81 10.66 11.16 -14.69
CA LEU A 81 10.42 9.72 -14.63
C LEU A 81 9.01 9.38 -14.10
N ILE A 82 8.57 10.06 -13.04
CA ILE A 82 7.19 9.88 -12.51
C ILE A 82 6.16 10.16 -13.61
N ARG A 83 6.28 11.30 -14.31
CA ARG A 83 5.35 11.67 -15.39
C ARG A 83 5.40 10.70 -16.57
N ALA A 84 6.57 10.21 -16.92
CA ALA A 84 6.74 9.24 -18.01
C ALA A 84 6.11 7.90 -17.64
N GLY A 85 6.38 7.37 -16.44
CA GLY A 85 5.79 6.15 -15.94
C GLY A 85 4.26 6.21 -15.83
N GLN A 86 3.71 7.32 -15.33
CA GLN A 86 2.26 7.54 -15.27
C GLN A 86 1.60 7.54 -16.66
N ARG A 87 2.22 8.21 -17.65
CA ARG A 87 1.72 8.23 -19.02
C ARG A 87 1.77 6.84 -19.64
N ARG A 88 2.86 6.09 -19.41
CA ARG A 88 3.02 4.74 -19.94
C ARG A 88 2.00 3.78 -19.33
N ALA A 89 1.85 3.79 -18.00
CA ALA A 89 0.83 3.01 -17.31
C ALA A 89 -0.58 3.28 -17.87
N LYS A 90 -0.94 4.56 -18.01
CA LYS A 90 -2.24 4.98 -18.55
C LYS A 90 -2.45 4.53 -20.00
N HIS A 91 -1.41 4.64 -20.85
CA HIS A 91 -1.45 4.19 -22.24
C HIS A 91 -1.75 2.69 -22.36
N LEU A 92 -1.19 1.89 -21.45
CA LEU A 92 -1.41 0.44 -21.37
C LEU A 92 -2.68 0.05 -20.58
N GLY A 93 -3.48 1.03 -20.17
CA GLY A 93 -4.76 0.84 -19.47
C GLY A 93 -4.65 0.60 -17.95
N TRP A 94 -3.45 0.78 -17.38
CA TRP A 94 -3.25 0.62 -15.94
C TRP A 94 -3.67 1.88 -15.17
N PRO A 95 -4.29 1.74 -13.99
CA PRO A 95 -4.74 2.89 -13.19
C PRO A 95 -3.57 3.71 -12.63
N ASN A 96 -2.43 3.08 -12.39
CA ASN A 96 -1.23 3.73 -11.83
C ASN A 96 0.05 2.96 -12.18
N THR A 97 1.21 3.55 -11.88
CA THR A 97 2.52 2.93 -12.10
C THR A 97 2.77 1.71 -11.23
N TYR A 98 2.21 1.65 -10.03
CA TYR A 98 2.38 0.51 -9.13
C TYR A 98 1.81 -0.78 -9.74
N THR A 99 0.54 -0.75 -10.17
CA THR A 99 -0.09 -1.92 -10.79
C THR A 99 0.57 -2.29 -12.11
N PHE A 100 1.01 -1.31 -12.89
CA PHE A 100 1.76 -1.52 -14.11
C PHE A 100 3.09 -2.25 -13.85
N THR A 101 3.92 -1.74 -12.94
CA THR A 101 5.24 -2.34 -12.67
C THR A 101 5.13 -3.72 -12.02
N LYS A 102 4.10 -3.96 -11.19
CA LYS A 102 3.84 -5.30 -10.63
C LYS A 102 3.45 -6.30 -11.72
N SER A 103 2.58 -5.92 -12.66
CA SER A 103 2.22 -6.79 -13.77
C SER A 103 3.39 -7.05 -14.71
N LEU A 104 4.22 -6.04 -14.99
CA LEU A 104 5.42 -6.21 -15.79
C LEU A 104 6.40 -7.18 -15.11
N ALA A 105 6.63 -7.03 -13.80
CA ALA A 105 7.49 -7.93 -13.03
C ALA A 105 6.98 -9.38 -13.05
N GLU A 106 5.67 -9.60 -12.90
CA GLU A 106 5.09 -10.95 -13.00
C GLU A 106 5.27 -11.55 -14.41
N SER A 107 5.10 -10.74 -15.46
CA SER A 107 5.35 -11.18 -16.84
C SER A 107 6.80 -11.60 -17.07
N LEU A 108 7.76 -10.78 -16.62
CA LEU A 108 9.18 -11.06 -16.72
C LEU A 108 9.58 -12.30 -15.90
N LEU A 109 9.03 -12.49 -14.71
CA LEU A 109 9.26 -13.70 -13.91
C LEU A 109 8.69 -14.95 -14.60
N ALA A 110 7.53 -14.84 -15.23
CA ALA A 110 6.92 -15.95 -15.95
C ALA A 110 7.78 -16.43 -17.12
N THR A 111 8.48 -15.53 -17.80
CA THR A 111 9.34 -15.84 -18.95
C THR A 111 10.76 -16.18 -18.54
N ARG A 112 11.42 -15.34 -17.74
CA ARG A 112 12.83 -15.45 -17.38
C ARG A 112 13.13 -16.52 -16.33
N ALA A 113 12.17 -16.82 -15.46
CA ALA A 113 12.33 -17.75 -14.34
C ALA A 113 11.53 -19.04 -14.51
N ALA A 114 11.26 -19.46 -15.75
CA ALA A 114 10.46 -20.66 -16.04
C ALA A 114 11.04 -21.93 -15.42
N GLU A 115 12.35 -22.07 -15.42
CA GLU A 115 13.10 -23.23 -14.91
C GLU A 115 13.43 -23.14 -13.40
N LEU A 116 13.18 -21.98 -12.78
CA LEU A 116 13.45 -21.78 -11.36
C LEU A 116 12.26 -22.19 -10.50
N PRO A 117 12.51 -22.70 -9.27
CA PRO A 117 11.44 -22.95 -8.30
C PRO A 117 10.96 -21.64 -7.68
N VAL A 118 10.08 -20.93 -8.41
CA VAL A 118 9.58 -19.60 -8.04
C VAL A 118 8.07 -19.62 -8.00
N ALA A 119 7.50 -19.00 -6.98
CA ALA A 119 6.09 -18.73 -6.88
C ALA A 119 5.84 -17.21 -6.76
N VAL A 120 4.83 -16.71 -7.44
CA VAL A 120 4.32 -15.36 -7.29
C VAL A 120 3.25 -15.37 -6.20
N VAL A 121 3.37 -14.49 -5.22
CA VAL A 121 2.38 -14.33 -4.14
C VAL A 121 1.69 -12.98 -4.28
N ARG A 122 0.37 -13.00 -4.36
CA ARG A 122 -0.48 -11.79 -4.46
C ARG A 122 -1.32 -11.66 -3.19
N PRO A 123 -0.82 -11.02 -2.14
CA PRO A 123 -1.67 -10.69 -1.00
C PRO A 123 -2.68 -9.60 -1.37
N SER A 124 -3.87 -9.67 -0.80
CA SER A 124 -4.87 -8.61 -0.86
C SER A 124 -4.46 -7.40 0.01
N ILE A 125 -5.38 -6.62 0.53
CA ILE A 125 -5.06 -5.46 1.36
C ILE A 125 -4.59 -5.95 2.74
N VAL A 126 -3.26 -5.96 2.93
CA VAL A 126 -2.64 -6.44 4.18
C VAL A 126 -2.84 -5.40 5.28
N GLU A 127 -3.43 -5.84 6.39
CA GLU A 127 -3.76 -4.98 7.53
C GLU A 127 -3.23 -5.58 8.85
N THR A 128 -3.62 -4.98 9.97
CA THR A 128 -3.13 -5.35 11.32
C THR A 128 -3.27 -6.84 11.62
N SER A 129 -2.38 -7.38 12.44
CA SER A 129 -2.42 -8.78 12.85
C SER A 129 -3.62 -9.10 13.75
N THR A 130 -4.12 -10.34 13.68
CA THR A 130 -5.12 -10.86 14.63
C THR A 130 -4.49 -11.26 15.96
N ALA A 131 -3.31 -11.85 15.94
CA ALA A 131 -2.65 -12.44 17.11
C ALA A 131 -1.13 -12.24 17.15
N GLN A 132 -0.42 -12.37 16.06
CA GLN A 132 1.06 -12.44 16.01
C GLN A 132 1.68 -11.21 15.31
N PRO A 133 2.80 -10.66 15.81
CA PRO A 133 3.54 -11.01 17.05
C PRO A 133 2.80 -10.62 18.33
N PHE A 134 1.85 -9.70 18.22
CA PHE A 134 0.84 -9.35 19.23
C PHE A 134 -0.39 -8.80 18.53
N ARG A 135 -1.52 -8.88 19.20
CA ARG A 135 -2.83 -8.48 18.67
C ARG A 135 -2.82 -7.00 18.24
N GLY A 136 -3.16 -6.74 16.97
CA GLY A 136 -3.16 -5.41 16.39
C GLY A 136 -1.77 -4.87 16.00
N TRP A 137 -0.77 -5.75 15.86
CA TRP A 137 0.52 -5.31 15.34
C TRP A 137 0.38 -4.66 13.97
N ASN A 138 1.06 -3.52 13.80
CA ASN A 138 1.10 -2.77 12.55
C ASN A 138 2.34 -1.89 12.49
N GLU A 139 2.92 -1.70 11.31
CA GLU A 139 4.03 -0.79 11.09
C GLU A 139 3.71 0.24 10.02
N GLY A 140 3.95 1.51 10.36
CA GLY A 140 3.71 2.62 9.47
C GLY A 140 2.24 2.93 9.23
N VAL A 141 1.97 3.64 8.15
CA VAL A 141 0.61 3.98 7.70
C VAL A 141 0.22 3.05 6.58
N ASN A 142 -0.64 2.08 6.89
CA ASN A 142 -1.13 1.11 5.89
C ASN A 142 -2.17 1.69 4.95
N THR A 143 -2.58 0.84 4.02
CA THR A 143 -3.50 1.19 2.93
C THR A 143 -4.84 1.71 3.44
N SER A 144 -5.48 1.07 4.43
CA SER A 144 -6.78 1.50 4.94
C SER A 144 -6.71 2.60 5.99
N ALA A 145 -5.56 2.79 6.66
CA ALA A 145 -5.43 3.69 7.79
C ALA A 145 -5.84 5.15 7.50
N PRO A 146 -5.46 5.79 6.37
CA PRO A 146 -5.91 7.14 6.08
C PRO A 146 -7.42 7.24 5.86
N LEU A 147 -8.03 6.22 5.25
CA LEU A 147 -9.48 6.18 5.06
C LEU A 147 -10.21 5.94 6.38
N ALA A 148 -9.77 4.98 7.19
CA ALA A 148 -10.30 4.72 8.52
C ALA A 148 -10.16 5.94 9.45
N TYR A 149 -9.02 6.65 9.39
CA TYR A 149 -8.82 7.91 10.09
C TYR A 149 -9.84 8.95 9.67
N LEU A 150 -10.04 9.12 8.35
CA LEU A 150 -10.99 10.07 7.79
C LEU A 150 -12.43 9.82 8.28
N LEU A 151 -12.86 8.55 8.32
CA LEU A 151 -14.19 8.16 8.82
C LEU A 151 -14.39 8.51 10.31
N GLY A 152 -13.31 8.65 11.08
CA GLY A 152 -13.33 9.11 12.47
C GLY A 152 -13.33 10.63 12.67
N THR A 153 -13.26 11.40 11.58
CA THR A 153 -13.28 12.88 11.61
C THR A 153 -14.68 13.43 11.36
N ASN A 154 -14.78 14.70 10.96
CA ASN A 154 -16.04 15.32 10.54
C ASN A 154 -16.40 15.05 9.07
N PHE A 155 -15.70 14.15 8.39
CA PHE A 155 -16.03 13.72 7.04
C PHE A 155 -17.30 12.86 7.02
N ARG A 156 -18.28 13.20 6.15
CA ARG A 156 -19.63 12.61 6.22
C ARG A 156 -20.06 11.85 4.98
N GLN A 157 -19.41 12.04 3.85
CA GLN A 157 -19.88 11.50 2.59
C GLN A 157 -18.73 10.83 1.84
N LEU A 158 -18.65 9.51 1.90
CA LEU A 158 -17.67 8.73 1.16
C LEU A 158 -18.24 8.28 -0.19
N PRO A 159 -17.63 8.67 -1.31
CA PRO A 159 -18.06 8.18 -2.61
C PRO A 159 -17.66 6.71 -2.78
N THR A 160 -18.62 5.80 -2.67
CA THR A 160 -18.37 4.36 -2.78
C THR A 160 -19.58 3.58 -3.25
N ASN A 161 -19.35 2.36 -3.70
CA ASN A 161 -20.35 1.34 -3.92
C ASN A 161 -20.37 0.41 -2.69
N GLU A 162 -21.45 0.40 -1.93
CA GLU A 162 -21.61 -0.34 -0.69
C GLU A 162 -21.45 -1.86 -0.87
N ARG A 163 -21.90 -2.39 -2.01
CA ARG A 163 -21.89 -3.84 -2.30
C ARG A 163 -20.52 -4.37 -2.70
N LYS A 164 -19.58 -3.48 -2.89
CA LYS A 164 -18.23 -3.84 -3.31
C LYS A 164 -17.50 -4.56 -2.18
N CYS A 165 -16.86 -5.67 -2.50
CA CYS A 165 -15.98 -6.36 -1.57
C CYS A 165 -14.68 -5.56 -1.36
N LEU A 166 -14.34 -5.30 -0.10
CA LEU A 166 -13.02 -4.81 0.30
C LEU A 166 -12.23 -6.01 0.80
N ASP A 167 -11.33 -6.51 -0.04
CA ASP A 167 -10.53 -7.68 0.32
C ASP A 167 -9.38 -7.28 1.25
N VAL A 168 -9.60 -7.47 2.54
CA VAL A 168 -8.65 -7.21 3.62
C VAL A 168 -8.18 -8.52 4.21
N ILE A 169 -6.90 -8.65 4.46
CA ILE A 169 -6.29 -9.82 5.08
C ILE A 169 -5.38 -9.41 6.25
N PRO A 170 -5.49 -10.04 7.43
CA PRO A 170 -4.54 -9.84 8.51
C PRO A 170 -3.12 -10.28 8.15
N VAL A 171 -2.12 -9.50 8.58
CA VAL A 171 -0.72 -9.74 8.21
C VAL A 171 -0.18 -11.08 8.71
N ASP A 172 -0.61 -11.54 9.87
CA ASP A 172 -0.21 -12.83 10.42
C ASP A 172 -0.77 -14.00 9.59
N LEU A 173 -1.95 -13.86 9.01
CA LEU A 173 -2.48 -14.84 8.05
C LEU A 173 -1.67 -14.84 6.74
N VAL A 174 -1.26 -13.67 6.26
CA VAL A 174 -0.31 -13.56 5.12
C VAL A 174 0.99 -14.27 5.42
N CYS A 175 1.57 -14.07 6.62
CA CYS A 175 2.80 -14.74 7.02
C CYS A 175 2.66 -16.26 7.04
N ARG A 176 1.53 -16.79 7.55
CA ARG A 176 1.24 -18.23 7.52
C ARG A 176 1.18 -18.76 6.09
N GLY A 177 0.43 -18.09 5.21
CA GLY A 177 0.36 -18.46 3.79
C GLY A 177 1.74 -18.46 3.12
N MET A 178 2.55 -17.42 3.35
CA MET A 178 3.91 -17.35 2.81
C MET A 178 4.82 -18.46 3.33
N THR A 179 4.68 -18.86 4.61
CA THR A 179 5.43 -19.98 5.20
C THR A 179 5.07 -21.30 4.53
N LEU A 180 3.79 -21.57 4.30
CA LEU A 180 3.33 -22.74 3.57
C LEU A 180 3.86 -22.79 2.14
N ILE A 181 3.80 -21.66 1.44
CA ILE A 181 4.30 -21.54 0.07
C ILE A 181 5.82 -21.79 0.03
N ALA A 182 6.57 -21.23 0.99
CA ALA A 182 8.01 -21.47 1.09
C ALA A 182 8.32 -22.96 1.31
N ALA A 183 7.59 -23.64 2.19
CA ALA A 183 7.73 -25.07 2.40
C ALA A 183 7.43 -25.88 1.12
N ALA A 184 6.37 -25.51 0.39
CA ALA A 184 6.01 -26.13 -0.87
C ALA A 184 7.09 -25.92 -1.96
N ILE A 185 7.74 -24.75 -2.01
CA ILE A 185 8.88 -24.47 -2.92
C ILE A 185 10.06 -25.37 -2.57
N VAL A 186 10.42 -25.48 -1.29
CA VAL A 186 11.51 -26.35 -0.83
C VAL A 186 11.22 -27.82 -1.19
N ALA A 187 9.98 -28.24 -1.02
CA ALA A 187 9.54 -29.60 -1.38
C ALA A 187 9.35 -29.83 -2.89
N ARG A 188 9.57 -28.82 -3.75
CA ARG A 188 9.32 -28.87 -5.19
C ARG A 188 7.87 -29.29 -5.56
N ARG A 189 6.89 -28.89 -4.75
CA ARG A 189 5.46 -29.20 -4.90
C ARG A 189 4.62 -27.93 -4.82
N HIS A 190 5.06 -26.85 -5.47
CA HIS A 190 4.42 -25.55 -5.43
C HIS A 190 3.75 -25.22 -6.76
N GLU A 191 2.68 -24.45 -6.67
CA GLU A 191 2.07 -23.76 -7.81
C GLU A 191 2.84 -22.48 -8.15
N ARG A 192 2.71 -21.99 -9.37
CA ARG A 192 3.41 -20.77 -9.81
C ARG A 192 2.80 -19.48 -9.29
N LEU A 193 1.54 -19.53 -8.85
CA LEU A 193 0.82 -18.38 -8.33
C LEU A 193 -0.03 -18.75 -7.13
N TYR A 194 0.04 -17.92 -6.11
CA TYR A 194 -0.81 -17.96 -4.93
C TYR A 194 -1.44 -16.61 -4.67
N GLN A 195 -2.73 -16.59 -4.40
CA GLN A 195 -3.42 -15.43 -3.84
C GLN A 195 -3.64 -15.64 -2.35
N LEU A 196 -3.37 -14.60 -1.56
CA LEU A 196 -3.65 -14.58 -0.12
C LEU A 196 -4.75 -13.55 0.09
N ALA A 197 -6.00 -14.00 0.13
CA ALA A 197 -7.19 -13.17 0.04
C ALA A 197 -8.33 -13.77 0.86
N THR A 198 -9.33 -12.96 1.18
CA THR A 198 -10.47 -13.37 2.01
C THR A 198 -11.80 -13.28 1.26
N SER A 199 -11.86 -12.53 0.17
CA SER A 199 -13.12 -12.15 -0.49
C SER A 199 -13.93 -13.31 -1.04
N ALA A 200 -13.31 -14.42 -1.44
CA ALA A 200 -14.01 -15.58 -1.96
C ALA A 200 -14.69 -16.42 -0.88
N SER A 201 -14.16 -16.41 0.35
CA SER A 201 -14.61 -17.27 1.45
C SER A 201 -15.32 -16.52 2.56
N ASN A 202 -14.85 -15.33 2.86
CA ASN A 202 -15.33 -14.51 3.97
C ASN A 202 -15.36 -13.02 3.55
N PRO A 203 -16.29 -12.66 2.65
CA PRO A 203 -16.35 -11.31 2.09
C PRO A 203 -16.71 -10.26 3.16
N CYS A 204 -15.98 -9.13 3.12
CA CYS A 204 -16.33 -7.91 3.84
C CYS A 204 -16.61 -6.82 2.82
N ASP A 205 -17.89 -6.44 2.64
CA ASP A 205 -18.25 -5.37 1.71
C ASP A 205 -17.93 -3.98 2.27
N MET A 206 -17.94 -2.97 1.40
CA MET A 206 -17.64 -1.59 1.78
C MET A 206 -18.66 -1.01 2.75
N GLY A 207 -19.93 -1.37 2.60
CA GLY A 207 -20.98 -0.95 3.54
C GLY A 207 -20.68 -1.43 4.94
N ARG A 208 -20.40 -2.72 5.08
CA ARG A 208 -20.01 -3.34 6.36
C ARG A 208 -18.71 -2.75 6.93
N SER A 209 -17.70 -2.53 6.09
CA SER A 209 -16.43 -1.94 6.52
C SER A 209 -16.60 -0.52 7.07
N ILE A 210 -17.44 0.30 6.44
CA ILE A 210 -17.77 1.67 6.90
C ILE A 210 -18.54 1.61 8.21
N GLU A 211 -19.55 0.73 8.30
CA GLU A 211 -20.35 0.55 9.53
C GLU A 211 -19.47 0.13 10.72
N LEU A 212 -18.65 -0.93 10.54
CA LEU A 212 -17.76 -1.42 11.59
C LEU A 212 -16.72 -0.38 12.01
N THR A 213 -16.20 0.41 11.06
CA THR A 213 -15.29 1.52 11.35
C THR A 213 -16.01 2.60 12.18
N GLY A 214 -17.24 2.96 11.80
CA GLY A 214 -18.08 3.90 12.54
C GLY A 214 -18.36 3.40 13.97
N LEU A 215 -18.70 2.13 14.13
CA LEU A 215 -18.92 1.49 15.44
C LEU A 215 -17.68 1.53 16.32
N ALA A 216 -16.50 1.21 15.75
CA ALA A 216 -15.23 1.26 16.48
C ALA A 216 -14.91 2.71 16.93
N HIS A 217 -15.16 3.70 16.08
CA HIS A 217 -15.00 5.11 16.45
C HIS A 217 -15.98 5.54 17.54
N ARG A 218 -17.26 5.15 17.44
CA ARG A 218 -18.26 5.44 18.49
C ARG A 218 -17.88 4.79 19.82
N LYS A 219 -17.43 3.53 19.82
CA LYS A 219 -16.94 2.87 21.02
C LYS A 219 -15.82 3.67 21.69
N HIS A 220 -14.88 4.16 20.90
CA HIS A 220 -13.77 4.98 21.40
C HIS A 220 -14.26 6.32 21.97
N TYR A 221 -15.11 7.06 21.25
CA TYR A 221 -15.59 8.38 21.68
C TYR A 221 -16.55 8.35 22.87
N ARG A 222 -17.28 7.24 23.08
CA ARG A 222 -18.09 7.04 24.29
C ARG A 222 -17.29 7.04 25.58
N ALA A 223 -16.04 6.62 25.51
CA ALA A 223 -15.12 6.62 26.66
C ALA A 223 -14.49 7.99 26.93
N GLN A 224 -14.78 9.01 26.10
CA GLN A 224 -14.21 10.35 26.20
C GLN A 224 -15.28 11.38 26.55
N GLN A 225 -14.89 12.43 27.31
CA GLN A 225 -15.77 13.53 27.67
C GLN A 225 -15.57 14.73 26.73
N GLY A 226 -16.61 15.53 26.54
CA GLY A 226 -16.55 16.77 25.76
C GLY A 226 -17.56 16.86 24.61
N LEU A 227 -17.96 18.06 24.26
CA LEU A 227 -18.95 18.35 23.21
C LEU A 227 -18.51 17.84 21.81
N GLU A 228 -17.24 17.95 21.51
CA GLU A 228 -16.69 17.46 20.24
C GLU A 228 -16.89 15.96 20.08
N HIS A 229 -16.62 15.18 21.14
CA HIS A 229 -16.81 13.73 21.15
C HIS A 229 -18.30 13.35 21.06
N TRP A 230 -19.15 14.10 21.73
CA TRP A 230 -20.61 13.91 21.65
C TRP A 230 -21.15 14.13 20.22
N LEU A 231 -20.65 15.16 19.51
CA LEU A 231 -20.99 15.37 18.10
C LEU A 231 -20.51 14.22 17.20
N LYS A 232 -19.30 13.72 17.40
CA LYS A 232 -18.74 12.58 16.65
C LYS A 232 -19.51 11.28 16.87
N LEU A 233 -20.15 11.11 18.03
CA LEU A 233 -21.02 9.96 18.31
C LEU A 233 -22.30 9.92 17.47
N ARG A 234 -22.81 11.08 17.04
CA ARG A 234 -24.10 11.21 16.34
C ARG A 234 -23.99 11.35 14.83
N LEU A 235 -22.80 11.58 14.33
CA LEU A 235 -22.57 11.90 12.94
C LEU A 235 -21.71 10.82 12.26
N ASP A 236 -22.36 9.86 11.63
CA ASP A 236 -21.68 8.82 10.86
C ASP A 236 -21.34 9.28 9.44
N THR A 237 -20.30 8.68 8.89
CA THR A 237 -20.03 8.78 7.46
C THR A 237 -20.97 7.85 6.70
N ILE A 238 -21.63 8.38 5.69
CA ILE A 238 -22.53 7.64 4.82
C ILE A 238 -21.90 7.38 3.45
N PRO A 239 -22.10 6.21 2.87
CA PRO A 239 -21.77 5.94 1.49
C PRO A 239 -22.68 6.77 0.57
N VAL A 240 -22.09 7.35 -0.48
CA VAL A 240 -22.84 8.17 -1.45
C VAL A 240 -22.34 7.91 -2.87
N SER A 241 -23.18 8.20 -3.87
CA SER A 241 -22.75 8.17 -5.26
C SER A 241 -21.70 9.25 -5.57
N LYS A 242 -20.85 9.02 -6.55
CA LYS A 242 -19.85 10.00 -7.00
C LYS A 242 -20.47 11.35 -7.38
N ALA A 243 -21.65 11.36 -7.97
CA ALA A 243 -22.37 12.56 -8.34
C ALA A 243 -22.79 13.38 -7.11
N ARG A 244 -23.34 12.71 -6.09
CA ARG A 244 -23.71 13.35 -4.82
C ARG A 244 -22.49 13.90 -4.09
N TYR A 245 -21.40 13.14 -4.01
CA TYR A 245 -20.14 13.58 -3.43
C TYR A 245 -19.61 14.86 -4.09
N ARG A 246 -19.60 14.91 -5.42
CA ARG A 246 -19.12 16.09 -6.15
C ARG A 246 -19.97 17.33 -5.91
N ARG A 247 -21.30 17.16 -5.76
CA ARG A 247 -22.24 18.27 -5.59
C ARG A 247 -22.35 18.79 -4.16
N LEU A 248 -22.20 17.93 -3.15
CA LEU A 248 -22.57 18.24 -1.76
C LEU A 248 -21.44 18.00 -0.75
N SER A 249 -20.26 17.58 -1.17
CA SER A 249 -19.15 17.24 -0.27
C SER A 249 -17.89 18.06 -0.60
N VAL A 250 -16.72 17.47 -0.39
CA VAL A 250 -15.41 18.14 -0.46
C VAL A 250 -15.20 18.99 -1.71
N PRO A 251 -15.53 18.54 -2.93
CA PRO A 251 -15.33 19.38 -4.11
C PRO A 251 -16.17 20.66 -4.12
N ALA A 252 -17.45 20.57 -3.69
CA ALA A 252 -18.33 21.72 -3.57
C ALA A 252 -17.86 22.69 -2.47
N GLN A 253 -17.50 22.17 -1.29
CA GLN A 253 -16.93 22.95 -0.20
C GLN A 253 -15.66 23.69 -0.62
N LYS A 254 -14.78 23.01 -1.32
CA LYS A 254 -13.54 23.58 -1.88
C LYS A 254 -13.85 24.70 -2.89
N ALA A 255 -14.81 24.52 -3.78
CA ALA A 255 -15.21 25.55 -4.74
C ALA A 255 -15.70 26.82 -4.05
N VAL A 256 -16.51 26.69 -2.99
CA VAL A 256 -16.97 27.82 -2.17
C VAL A 256 -15.80 28.53 -1.47
N VAL A 257 -14.94 27.75 -0.80
CA VAL A 257 -13.77 28.29 -0.07
C VAL A 257 -12.79 28.98 -1.04
N SER A 258 -12.52 28.40 -2.20
CA SER A 258 -11.68 29.00 -3.23
C SER A 258 -12.31 30.29 -3.81
N GLY A 259 -13.64 30.32 -3.96
CA GLY A 259 -14.40 31.51 -4.35
C GLY A 259 -14.21 32.65 -3.36
N ILE A 260 -14.40 32.37 -2.06
CA ILE A 260 -14.19 33.36 -0.98
C ILE A 260 -12.75 33.88 -0.98
N ASN A 261 -11.75 32.99 -1.10
CA ASN A 261 -10.34 33.39 -1.15
C ASN A 261 -10.01 34.26 -2.38
N ARG A 262 -10.61 33.98 -3.55
CA ARG A 262 -10.44 34.81 -4.76
C ARG A 262 -11.05 36.19 -4.58
N VAL A 263 -12.24 36.31 -4.02
CA VAL A 263 -12.89 37.60 -3.72
C VAL A 263 -12.07 38.38 -2.70
N ALA A 264 -11.58 37.73 -1.64
CA ALA A 264 -10.70 38.38 -0.66
C ALA A 264 -9.39 38.90 -1.29
N ALA A 265 -8.80 38.12 -2.20
CA ALA A 265 -7.61 38.56 -2.96
C ALA A 265 -7.90 39.76 -3.86
N ALA A 266 -9.07 39.79 -4.53
CA ALA A 266 -9.51 40.93 -5.33
C ALA A 266 -9.74 42.21 -4.49
N LEU A 267 -10.14 42.04 -3.20
CA LEU A 267 -10.30 43.12 -2.23
C LEU A 267 -8.98 43.48 -1.50
N ALA A 268 -7.83 43.04 -2.03
CA ALA A 268 -6.48 43.37 -1.53
C ALA A 268 -6.19 42.90 -0.08
N PHE A 269 -6.85 41.85 0.40
CA PHE A 269 -6.45 41.20 1.66
C PHE A 269 -5.04 40.63 1.55
N LYS A 270 -4.15 40.96 2.48
CA LYS A 270 -2.76 40.49 2.49
C LYS A 270 -2.60 38.97 2.56
N LYS A 271 -3.59 38.26 3.14
CA LYS A 271 -3.62 36.80 3.20
C LYS A 271 -5.06 36.30 2.97
N PRO A 272 -5.26 35.24 2.17
CA PRO A 272 -6.59 34.65 2.00
C PRO A 272 -7.13 34.12 3.33
N PRO A 273 -8.32 34.50 3.77
CA PRO A 273 -8.85 34.17 5.10
C PRO A 273 -9.03 32.67 5.32
N LEU A 274 -9.33 31.93 4.26
CA LEU A 274 -9.59 30.48 4.31
C LEU A 274 -8.50 29.65 3.62
N ALA A 275 -7.27 30.16 3.49
CA ALA A 275 -6.16 29.45 2.82
C ALA A 275 -5.82 28.09 3.45
N ARG A 276 -5.96 27.95 4.78
CA ARG A 276 -5.75 26.67 5.47
C ARG A 276 -6.85 25.68 5.10
N ALA A 277 -8.12 26.08 5.18
CA ALA A 277 -9.25 25.25 4.82
C ALA A 277 -9.19 24.77 3.37
N GLU A 278 -8.80 25.65 2.43
CA GLU A 278 -8.62 25.29 1.02
C GLU A 278 -7.52 24.23 0.81
N ARG A 279 -6.39 24.35 1.53
CA ARG A 279 -5.32 23.34 1.48
C ARG A 279 -5.78 22.00 2.05
N ASP A 280 -6.51 22.01 3.16
CA ASP A 280 -6.98 20.78 3.82
C ASP A 280 -8.04 20.07 2.95
N LEU A 281 -8.97 20.81 2.36
CA LEU A 281 -9.94 20.27 1.39
C LEU A 281 -9.27 19.73 0.14
N THR A 282 -8.22 20.38 -0.35
CA THR A 282 -7.44 19.90 -1.52
C THR A 282 -6.70 18.60 -1.20
N ARG A 283 -6.14 18.46 0.01
CA ARG A 283 -5.50 17.21 0.44
C ARG A 283 -6.51 16.08 0.56
N LEU A 284 -7.68 16.38 1.10
CA LEU A 284 -8.77 15.41 1.27
C LEU A 284 -9.32 14.94 -0.09
N GLU A 285 -9.53 15.86 -1.03
CA GLU A 285 -9.96 15.53 -2.39
C GLU A 285 -8.95 14.60 -3.07
N LYS A 286 -7.64 14.92 -3.00
CA LYS A 286 -6.58 14.07 -3.54
C LYS A 286 -6.52 12.70 -2.87
N LEU A 287 -6.78 12.63 -1.57
CA LEU A 287 -6.86 11.35 -0.86
C LEU A 287 -8.00 10.50 -1.41
N ILE A 288 -9.18 11.06 -1.55
CA ILE A 288 -10.35 10.34 -2.12
C ILE A 288 -10.08 9.92 -3.57
N GLU A 289 -9.48 10.78 -4.40
CA GLU A 289 -9.08 10.43 -5.76
C GLU A 289 -8.09 9.25 -5.82
N LEU A 290 -7.15 9.19 -4.87
CA LEU A 290 -6.20 8.08 -4.76
C LEU A 290 -6.89 6.76 -4.45
N TYR A 291 -7.92 6.77 -3.59
CA TYR A 291 -8.68 5.58 -3.22
C TYR A 291 -9.81 5.24 -4.20
N GLU A 292 -10.21 6.16 -5.07
CA GLU A 292 -11.33 6.01 -5.99
C GLU A 292 -11.32 4.68 -6.78
N PRO A 293 -10.19 4.21 -7.37
CA PRO A 293 -10.18 2.92 -8.07
C PRO A 293 -10.58 1.75 -7.17
N PHE A 294 -10.22 1.82 -5.90
CA PHE A 294 -10.47 0.74 -4.93
C PHE A 294 -11.86 0.80 -4.31
N ILE A 295 -12.40 1.98 -4.07
CA ILE A 295 -13.69 2.16 -3.41
C ILE A 295 -14.88 2.29 -4.37
N LEU A 296 -14.66 2.57 -5.67
CA LEU A 296 -15.72 2.77 -6.65
C LEU A 296 -15.71 1.78 -7.82
N HIS A 297 -14.53 1.41 -8.33
CA HIS A 297 -14.44 0.80 -9.66
C HIS A 297 -14.08 -0.69 -9.67
N ASN A 298 -13.28 -1.16 -8.73
CA ASN A 298 -12.83 -2.54 -8.74
C ASN A 298 -13.83 -3.45 -8.02
N GLU A 299 -14.47 -4.38 -8.73
CA GLU A 299 -15.37 -5.40 -8.17
C GLU A 299 -14.68 -6.77 -8.27
N HIS A 300 -13.53 -6.91 -7.59
CA HIS A 300 -12.75 -8.13 -7.65
C HIS A 300 -13.02 -9.01 -6.44
N VAL A 301 -13.25 -10.29 -6.71
CA VAL A 301 -13.27 -11.37 -5.73
C VAL A 301 -12.09 -12.27 -6.03
N PHE A 302 -11.15 -12.36 -5.12
CA PHE A 302 -9.91 -13.11 -5.31
C PHE A 302 -10.07 -14.54 -4.78
N GLU A 303 -9.81 -15.53 -5.63
CA GLU A 303 -9.74 -16.93 -5.23
C GLU A 303 -8.39 -17.21 -4.56
N ALA A 304 -8.39 -17.93 -3.46
CA ALA A 304 -7.19 -18.31 -2.72
C ALA A 304 -7.16 -19.84 -2.51
N LEU A 305 -7.41 -20.58 -3.59
CA LEU A 305 -7.56 -22.03 -3.52
C LEU A 305 -6.22 -22.74 -3.28
N ASN A 306 -5.16 -22.29 -3.99
CA ASN A 306 -3.87 -22.96 -3.94
C ASN A 306 -3.25 -22.95 -2.52
N VAL A 307 -3.32 -21.84 -1.79
CA VAL A 307 -2.82 -21.79 -0.41
C VAL A 307 -3.69 -22.60 0.56
N LYS A 308 -5.00 -22.69 0.32
CA LYS A 308 -5.90 -23.54 1.12
C LYS A 308 -5.58 -25.01 0.97
N LEU A 309 -5.27 -25.46 -0.24
CA LEU A 309 -4.82 -26.83 -0.48
C LEU A 309 -3.53 -27.16 0.28
N LEU A 310 -2.57 -26.22 0.31
CA LEU A 310 -1.37 -26.38 1.13
C LEU A 310 -1.71 -26.46 2.62
N SER A 311 -2.62 -25.60 3.08
CA SER A 311 -3.06 -25.62 4.49
C SER A 311 -3.75 -26.94 4.87
N GLN A 312 -4.62 -27.47 4.00
CA GLN A 312 -5.32 -28.73 4.23
C GLN A 312 -4.36 -29.95 4.26
N ALA A 313 -3.20 -29.84 3.63
CA ALA A 313 -2.18 -30.89 3.66
C ALA A 313 -1.38 -30.95 4.97
N LEU A 314 -1.54 -29.96 5.85
CA LEU A 314 -0.85 -29.95 7.15
C LEU A 314 -1.38 -31.04 8.09
N PRO A 315 -0.51 -31.68 8.89
CA PRO A 315 -0.91 -32.52 10.00
C PRO A 315 -1.78 -31.73 11.01
N PRO A 316 -2.75 -32.35 11.68
CA PRO A 316 -3.62 -31.67 12.66
C PRO A 316 -2.88 -30.88 13.74
N ALA A 317 -1.72 -31.38 14.19
CA ALA A 317 -0.89 -30.73 15.20
C ALA A 317 -0.29 -29.39 14.72
N GLU A 318 -0.11 -29.23 13.43
CA GLU A 318 0.49 -28.03 12.82
C GLU A 318 -0.55 -27.01 12.36
N GLN A 319 -1.82 -27.42 12.22
CA GLN A 319 -2.90 -26.55 11.77
C GLN A 319 -3.06 -25.29 12.64
N ALA A 320 -2.94 -25.40 13.95
CA ALA A 320 -3.08 -24.28 14.87
C ALA A 320 -2.00 -23.21 14.67
N VAL A 321 -0.79 -23.60 14.25
CA VAL A 321 0.36 -22.69 14.10
C VAL A 321 0.49 -22.16 12.69
N PHE A 322 0.39 -23.02 11.69
CA PHE A 322 0.69 -22.70 10.28
C PHE A 322 -0.56 -22.67 9.39
N GLY A 323 -1.72 -23.13 9.87
CA GLY A 323 -2.93 -23.20 9.09
C GLY A 323 -3.36 -21.85 8.53
N TYR A 324 -3.73 -21.82 7.26
CA TYR A 324 -4.31 -20.67 6.57
C TYR A 324 -5.84 -20.80 6.60
N ASP A 325 -6.47 -20.04 7.50
CA ASP A 325 -7.93 -20.00 7.67
C ASP A 325 -8.46 -18.60 7.46
N ASP A 326 -8.78 -18.28 6.21
CA ASP A 326 -9.38 -17.02 5.81
C ASP A 326 -10.89 -16.94 6.11
N GLY A 327 -11.54 -18.10 6.30
CA GLY A 327 -12.95 -18.21 6.65
C GLY A 327 -13.24 -17.95 8.13
N GLY A 328 -12.25 -18.21 9.00
CA GLY A 328 -12.40 -18.09 10.46
C GLY A 328 -12.28 -16.66 11.02
N ILE A 329 -12.13 -15.64 10.18
CA ILE A 329 -12.00 -14.25 10.63
C ILE A 329 -13.39 -13.73 11.03
N ASP A 330 -13.60 -13.45 12.31
CA ASP A 330 -14.74 -12.64 12.76
C ASP A 330 -14.49 -11.16 12.51
N TRP A 331 -15.13 -10.62 11.46
CA TRP A 331 -14.97 -9.21 11.07
C TRP A 331 -15.41 -8.23 12.15
N TRP A 332 -16.41 -8.55 12.95
CA TRP A 332 -16.85 -7.72 14.07
C TRP A 332 -15.74 -7.59 15.11
N GLU A 333 -15.24 -8.72 15.61
CA GLU A 333 -14.15 -8.76 16.59
C GLU A 333 -12.87 -8.12 16.02
N TYR A 334 -12.52 -8.49 14.78
CA TYR A 334 -11.32 -7.98 14.14
C TYR A 334 -11.37 -6.44 13.95
N TRP A 335 -12.46 -5.91 13.41
CA TRP A 335 -12.56 -4.49 13.07
C TRP A 335 -12.68 -3.59 14.29
N ILE A 336 -13.58 -3.97 15.23
CA ILE A 336 -13.94 -3.12 16.36
C ILE A 336 -12.95 -3.22 17.52
N ASN A 337 -12.41 -4.43 17.77
CA ASN A 337 -11.59 -4.69 18.96
C ASN A 337 -10.10 -4.81 18.65
N ILE A 338 -9.71 -4.99 17.38
CA ILE A 338 -8.31 -5.16 16.99
C ILE A 338 -7.87 -4.07 16.03
N HIS A 339 -8.41 -4.05 14.81
CA HIS A 339 -7.91 -3.26 13.69
C HIS A 339 -7.99 -1.75 13.94
N VAL A 340 -9.18 -1.19 14.13
CA VAL A 340 -9.33 0.26 14.32
C VAL A 340 -8.65 0.77 15.60
N PRO A 341 -8.71 0.07 16.76
CA PRO A 341 -7.91 0.44 17.93
C PRO A 341 -6.40 0.42 17.66
N ALA A 342 -5.91 -0.56 16.91
CA ALA A 342 -4.50 -0.63 16.52
C ALA A 342 -4.09 0.53 15.60
N LEU A 343 -4.92 0.89 14.61
CA LEU A 343 -4.68 2.06 13.77
C LEU A 343 -4.61 3.35 14.60
N ARG A 344 -5.49 3.50 15.60
CA ARG A 344 -5.44 4.64 16.52
C ARG A 344 -4.13 4.72 17.29
N LYS A 345 -3.61 3.58 17.70
CA LYS A 345 -2.37 3.50 18.48
C LYS A 345 -1.13 3.69 17.62
N TRP A 346 -1.08 3.07 16.44
CA TRP A 346 0.15 2.93 15.67
C TRP A 346 0.22 3.76 14.37
N CYS A 347 -0.95 4.20 13.84
CA CYS A 347 -1.01 4.93 12.56
C CYS A 347 -1.45 6.38 12.73
N TYR A 348 -2.51 6.64 13.49
CA TYR A 348 -3.08 7.98 13.60
C TYR A 348 -2.09 9.01 14.15
N PRO A 349 -1.25 8.69 15.15
CA PRO A 349 -0.20 9.63 15.56
C PRO A 349 0.73 10.02 14.42
N LEU A 350 1.11 9.09 13.54
CA LEU A 350 1.95 9.40 12.37
C LEU A 350 1.25 10.31 11.37
N ILE A 351 -0.04 10.09 11.12
CA ILE A 351 -0.85 10.97 10.26
C ILE A 351 -0.94 12.39 10.83
N GLU A 352 -0.99 12.50 12.15
CA GLU A 352 -1.07 13.76 12.90
C GLU A 352 0.31 14.40 13.17
N GLY A 353 1.41 13.75 12.75
CA GLY A 353 2.77 14.23 12.98
C GLY A 353 3.25 14.09 14.43
N ARG A 354 2.62 13.18 15.21
CA ARG A 354 2.99 12.87 16.59
C ARG A 354 3.93 11.67 16.68
N ALA A 355 4.76 11.61 17.72
CA ALA A 355 5.61 10.46 18.01
C ALA A 355 4.76 9.23 18.39
N LEU A 356 5.26 8.05 18.03
CA LEU A 356 4.67 6.77 18.44
C LEU A 356 5.15 6.38 19.84
N GLU A 357 4.27 5.70 20.57
CA GLU A 357 4.67 4.98 21.78
C GLU A 357 5.65 3.83 21.44
N PRO A 358 6.57 3.46 22.37
CA PRO A 358 7.42 2.30 22.18
C PRO A 358 6.57 1.04 21.97
N ARG A 359 6.93 0.24 20.96
CA ARG A 359 6.26 -1.05 20.71
C ARG A 359 6.79 -2.12 21.66
N PRO A 360 5.96 -3.09 22.05
CA PRO A 360 6.43 -4.29 22.73
C PRO A 360 7.47 -4.98 21.85
N LYS A 361 8.68 -5.13 22.37
CA LYS A 361 9.70 -5.93 21.70
C LYS A 361 9.48 -7.39 22.08
N ARG A 362 9.35 -8.25 21.07
CA ARG A 362 9.37 -9.70 21.27
C ARG A 362 10.76 -10.18 20.86
N GLU A 363 11.52 -10.68 21.80
CA GLU A 363 12.80 -11.30 21.50
C GLU A 363 12.56 -12.62 20.77
N LEU A 364 13.24 -12.81 19.65
CA LEU A 364 13.25 -14.07 18.94
C LEU A 364 14.15 -15.04 19.73
N LYS A 365 13.56 -15.98 20.46
CA LYS A 365 14.29 -17.05 21.09
C LYS A 365 14.60 -18.11 20.05
N LEU A 366 15.80 -18.08 19.52
CA LEU A 366 16.29 -19.16 18.65
C LEU A 366 16.47 -20.44 19.48
N PRO A 367 16.14 -21.63 18.94
CA PRO A 367 16.50 -22.89 19.56
C PRO A 367 17.99 -22.97 19.83
N ALA A 368 18.39 -23.61 20.93
CA ALA A 368 19.80 -23.71 21.34
C ALA A 368 20.74 -24.28 20.26
N ALA A 369 20.21 -25.11 19.36
CA ALA A 369 20.96 -25.65 18.22
C ALA A 369 21.46 -24.55 17.25
N PHE A 370 20.84 -23.39 17.23
CA PHE A 370 21.25 -22.25 16.38
C PHE A 370 22.11 -21.21 17.14
N ALA A 371 22.16 -21.29 18.47
CA ALA A 371 22.98 -20.40 19.28
C ALA A 371 24.47 -20.75 19.22
N ASN A 372 24.81 -22.00 18.87
CA ASN A 372 26.20 -22.50 18.83
C ASN A 372 26.85 -22.43 17.43
N GLY A 373 26.20 -21.84 16.44
CA GLY A 373 26.68 -21.81 15.03
C GLY A 373 27.73 -20.72 14.69
N THR A 374 28.10 -19.87 15.63
CA THR A 374 29.03 -18.74 15.36
C THR A 374 30.45 -18.91 15.89
N GLU A 375 30.76 -20.03 16.58
CA GLU A 375 32.10 -20.22 17.16
C GLU A 375 33.04 -21.21 16.42
N THR A 376 32.63 -21.83 15.30
CA THR A 376 33.46 -22.88 14.66
C THR A 376 34.20 -22.46 13.39
N ASN A 377 34.29 -21.19 13.04
CA ASN A 377 35.08 -20.74 11.87
C ASN A 377 36.25 -19.81 12.20
N GLY A 378 36.84 -19.94 13.37
CA GLY A 378 37.96 -19.09 13.81
C GLY A 378 39.23 -19.79 14.21
N ALA A 379 39.39 -21.10 14.00
CA ALA A 379 40.63 -21.78 14.45
C ALA A 379 41.03 -22.91 13.48
N ALA A 380 41.62 -22.59 12.34
CA ALA A 380 42.51 -23.47 11.60
C ALA A 380 43.24 -22.72 10.48
N ALA A 381 44.13 -21.83 10.85
CA ALA A 381 45.22 -21.39 9.98
C ALA A 381 46.39 -20.90 10.85
N GLY A 382 47.39 -21.71 10.99
CA GLY A 382 48.64 -21.27 11.58
C GLY A 382 49.42 -22.40 12.24
N GLU A 383 50.46 -22.79 11.55
CA GLU A 383 51.72 -23.39 11.98
C GLU A 383 52.03 -24.77 11.43
N THR A 384 52.64 -24.78 10.25
CA THR A 384 53.67 -25.74 9.89
C THR A 384 54.97 -24.96 9.70
N GLY A 385 55.79 -24.93 10.71
CA GLY A 385 57.19 -24.55 10.60
C GLY A 385 58.09 -25.77 10.34
N PRO A 386 59.18 -25.64 9.56
CA PRO A 386 60.02 -26.78 9.14
C PRO A 386 61.12 -27.09 10.18
N GLY A 387 61.28 -28.35 10.47
CA GLY A 387 62.45 -28.85 11.22
C GLY A 387 63.23 -29.84 10.38
N THR A 388 64.42 -29.46 10.00
CA THR A 388 65.55 -30.28 9.51
C THR A 388 66.53 -30.51 10.62
N PRO A 389 67.51 -31.41 10.49
CA PRO A 389 67.83 -32.40 9.48
C PRO A 389 67.56 -33.87 9.88
#